data_7c8eef6feff7d7e1265dfa9b9ba54c67
#
_entry.id   7c8eef6feff7d7e1265dfa9b9ba54c67
#
_cell.length_a   1.000
_cell.length_b   1.000
_cell.length_c   1.000
_cell.angle_alpha   90.00
_cell.angle_beta   90.00
_cell.angle_gamma   90.00
#
_symmetry.space_group_name_H-M   'P 1'
#
loop_
_entity.id
_entity.type
_entity.pdbx_description
1 polymer ?
#
loop_
_entity_poly.entity_id
_entity_poly.type
_entity_poly.pdbx_seq_one_letter_code
_entity_poly.pdbx_strand_id
1 'polypeptide(L)'
;WNVKKYCHRLYSGYSNQTDKKVLISTWQSLYKLPKEYFKQFGCVFGDEAHLFKSKSLTEIMTKLVDCKYRIGLTGTLDGAHTHKLVLEGLFGAVNKVTTTKKLMDKKQLSNLAVRCLILKHSDANCKMVSNGKYQDEIDYLVSSKSRNNFIRNLALKLKGNTLILFQLVEKHGKNLHKIIQDKAEENRK
;
A
#
# COMPACT_ATOMS: atom_id res chain seq x y z
N TRP A 1 5.60 27.38 1.43
CA TRP A 1 4.15 27.21 1.31
C TRP A 1 3.52 26.86 2.66
N ASN A 2 2.44 27.56 3.04
CA ASN A 2 1.81 27.33 4.35
C ASN A 2 0.66 26.33 4.23
N VAL A 3 0.95 25.06 4.49
CA VAL A 3 -0.01 23.95 4.42
C VAL A 3 -1.21 24.18 5.36
N LYS A 4 -0.98 24.62 6.59
CA LYS A 4 -2.07 24.88 7.57
C LYS A 4 -3.05 25.94 7.10
N LYS A 5 -2.58 26.95 6.34
CA LYS A 5 -3.41 28.04 5.81
C LYS A 5 -4.30 27.54 4.65
N TYR A 6 -3.79 26.71 3.75
CA TYR A 6 -4.46 26.39 2.48
C TYR A 6 -5.09 25.02 2.43
N CYS A 7 -4.65 24.06 3.28
CA CYS A 7 -5.11 22.69 3.23
C CYS A 7 -6.00 22.33 4.42
N HIS A 8 -7.07 21.63 4.12
CA HIS A 8 -7.90 20.91 5.08
C HIS A 8 -7.66 19.41 4.94
N ARG A 9 -7.61 18.70 6.07
CA ARG A 9 -7.47 17.24 6.11
C ARG A 9 -8.80 16.62 6.51
N LEU A 10 -9.34 15.75 5.67
CA LEU A 10 -10.57 15.03 5.96
C LEU A 10 -10.29 13.53 6.14
N TYR A 11 -10.33 13.10 7.38
CA TYR A 11 -10.29 11.69 7.79
C TYR A 11 -11.03 11.54 9.14
N SER A 12 -11.07 10.35 9.72
CA SER A 12 -11.81 10.10 10.96
C SER A 12 -11.62 11.19 12.01
N GLY A 13 -12.72 11.78 12.50
CA GLY A 13 -12.73 12.83 13.51
C GLY A 13 -12.61 14.27 12.99
N TYR A 14 -12.45 14.50 11.69
CA TYR A 14 -12.41 15.83 11.09
C TYR A 14 -13.72 16.19 10.40
N SER A 15 -14.09 17.49 10.45
CA SER A 15 -15.28 18.01 9.74
C SER A 15 -15.14 17.83 8.23
N ASN A 16 -16.25 17.54 7.56
CA ASN A 16 -16.32 17.54 6.11
C ASN A 16 -16.51 18.94 5.52
N GLN A 17 -16.80 19.95 6.33
CA GLN A 17 -16.92 21.35 5.91
C GLN A 17 -15.60 22.09 6.06
N THR A 18 -15.25 22.85 5.04
CA THR A 18 -14.00 23.65 5.03
C THR A 18 -14.12 24.82 4.06
N ASP A 19 -13.50 25.93 4.43
CA ASP A 19 -13.25 27.11 3.59
C ASP A 19 -11.90 27.05 2.87
N LYS A 20 -11.11 26.00 3.14
CA LYS A 20 -9.77 25.83 2.55
C LYS A 20 -9.85 25.46 1.07
N LYS A 21 -8.90 25.99 0.30
CA LYS A 21 -8.83 25.76 -1.15
C LYS A 21 -8.43 24.34 -1.55
N VAL A 22 -7.74 23.64 -0.67
CA VAL A 22 -7.24 22.28 -0.91
C VAL A 22 -7.78 21.33 0.14
N LEU A 23 -8.45 20.27 -0.30
CA LEU A 23 -8.90 19.16 0.55
C LEU A 23 -7.98 17.97 0.32
N ILE A 24 -7.39 17.44 1.39
CA ILE A 24 -6.65 16.20 1.40
C ILE A 24 -7.46 15.16 2.17
N SER A 25 -7.83 14.07 1.53
CA SER A 25 -8.72 13.09 2.13
C SER A 25 -8.36 11.67 1.75
N THR A 26 -8.75 10.74 2.61
CA THR A 26 -8.81 9.32 2.25
C THR A 26 -10.13 9.01 1.54
N TRP A 27 -10.13 8.01 0.66
CA TRP A 27 -11.33 7.61 -0.07
C TRP A 27 -12.48 7.17 0.86
N GLN A 28 -12.15 6.55 2.00
CA GLN A 28 -13.13 6.10 3.00
C GLN A 28 -13.96 7.26 3.56
N SER A 29 -13.34 8.43 3.70
CA SER A 29 -14.03 9.63 4.20
C SER A 29 -14.89 10.31 3.14
N LEU A 30 -14.54 10.17 1.86
CA LEU A 30 -15.25 10.80 0.74
C LEU A 30 -16.40 9.95 0.19
N TYR A 31 -16.22 8.66 0.11
CA TYR A 31 -17.08 7.75 -0.65
C TYR A 31 -18.57 7.82 -0.22
N LYS A 32 -18.86 8.06 1.07
CA LYS A 32 -20.22 8.19 1.62
C LYS A 32 -20.83 9.58 1.45
N LEU A 33 -20.06 10.59 1.03
CA LEU A 33 -20.57 11.95 0.89
C LEU A 33 -21.49 12.06 -0.33
N PRO A 34 -22.53 12.93 -0.26
CA PRO A 34 -23.47 13.13 -1.35
C PRO A 34 -22.81 13.80 -2.55
N LYS A 35 -23.40 13.65 -3.74
CA LYS A 35 -22.91 14.21 -5.00
C LYS A 35 -22.74 15.74 -4.94
N GLU A 36 -23.61 16.42 -4.23
CA GLU A 36 -23.62 17.87 -4.05
C GLU A 36 -22.35 18.38 -3.40
N TYR A 37 -21.77 17.60 -2.49
CA TYR A 37 -20.51 17.92 -1.83
C TYR A 37 -19.36 18.10 -2.84
N PHE A 38 -19.37 17.33 -3.92
CA PHE A 38 -18.31 17.30 -4.91
C PHE A 38 -18.35 18.44 -5.92
N LYS A 39 -19.45 19.17 -6.04
CA LYS A 39 -19.63 20.28 -6.99
C LYS A 39 -18.66 21.44 -6.76
N GLN A 40 -18.13 21.60 -5.54
CA GLN A 40 -17.19 22.64 -5.18
C GLN A 40 -15.76 22.41 -5.74
N PHE A 41 -15.45 21.22 -6.25
CA PHE A 41 -14.10 20.86 -6.67
C PHE A 41 -13.96 20.94 -8.19
N GLY A 42 -13.11 21.88 -8.65
CA GLY A 42 -12.76 22.02 -10.07
C GLY A 42 -11.56 21.16 -10.50
N CYS A 43 -10.81 20.63 -9.52
CA CYS A 43 -9.62 19.80 -9.77
C CYS A 43 -9.53 18.65 -8.77
N VAL A 44 -9.14 17.47 -9.24
CA VAL A 44 -8.86 16.29 -8.40
C VAL A 44 -7.52 15.67 -8.76
N PHE A 45 -6.75 15.33 -7.72
CA PHE A 45 -5.56 14.51 -7.81
C PHE A 45 -5.85 13.15 -7.16
N GLY A 46 -5.75 12.08 -7.96
CA GLY A 46 -5.79 10.71 -7.45
C GLY A 46 -4.39 10.16 -7.29
N ASP A 47 -3.91 10.05 -6.06
CA ASP A 47 -2.67 9.34 -5.78
C ASP A 47 -2.90 7.84 -5.79
N GLU A 48 -1.89 7.06 -6.17
CA GLU A 48 -2.01 5.63 -6.45
C GLU A 48 -3.19 5.31 -7.39
N ALA A 49 -3.25 6.04 -8.50
CA ALA A 49 -4.36 6.02 -9.46
C ALA A 49 -4.73 4.62 -9.96
N HIS A 50 -3.78 3.67 -9.96
CA HIS A 50 -4.04 2.27 -10.31
C HIS A 50 -5.07 1.59 -9.40
N LEU A 51 -5.34 2.12 -8.20
CA LEU A 51 -6.38 1.61 -7.30
C LEU A 51 -7.80 2.06 -7.69
N PHE A 52 -7.94 3.05 -8.58
CA PHE A 52 -9.25 3.60 -8.99
C PHE A 52 -10.08 2.66 -9.87
N LYS A 53 -9.63 1.45 -10.07
CA LYS A 53 -10.41 0.33 -10.59
C LYS A 53 -11.44 -0.23 -9.57
N SER A 54 -11.29 0.10 -8.28
CA SER A 54 -12.23 -0.33 -7.24
C SER A 54 -13.55 0.45 -7.32
N LYS A 55 -14.67 -0.21 -7.01
CA LYS A 55 -16.01 0.38 -7.06
C LYS A 55 -16.12 1.71 -6.29
N SER A 56 -15.60 1.75 -5.07
CA SER A 56 -15.70 2.94 -4.21
C SER A 56 -14.97 4.16 -4.79
N LEU A 57 -13.76 3.95 -5.36
CA LEU A 57 -12.99 5.04 -5.96
C LEU A 57 -13.59 5.49 -7.30
N THR A 58 -14.08 4.56 -8.12
CA THR A 58 -14.81 4.88 -9.35
C THR A 58 -16.07 5.70 -9.02
N GLU A 59 -16.82 5.32 -7.97
CA GLU A 59 -18.00 6.05 -7.53
C GLU A 59 -17.71 7.49 -7.09
N ILE A 60 -16.60 7.73 -6.38
CA ILE A 60 -16.15 9.09 -6.06
C ILE A 60 -15.91 9.90 -7.33
N MET A 61 -15.22 9.31 -8.32
CA MET A 61 -14.94 9.98 -9.59
C MET A 61 -16.20 10.28 -10.41
N THR A 62 -17.25 9.46 -10.31
CA THR A 62 -18.54 9.72 -10.96
C THR A 62 -19.35 10.83 -10.28
N LYS A 63 -19.14 11.07 -8.98
CA LYS A 63 -19.74 12.20 -8.24
C LYS A 63 -19.10 13.55 -8.58
N LEU A 64 -17.87 13.56 -9.09
CA LEU A 64 -17.11 14.76 -9.48
C LEU A 64 -17.50 15.26 -10.88
N VAL A 65 -18.81 15.51 -11.13
CA VAL A 65 -19.33 15.84 -12.47
C VAL A 65 -18.81 17.18 -13.00
N ASP A 66 -18.66 18.17 -12.13
CA ASP A 66 -18.22 19.54 -12.50
C ASP A 66 -16.69 19.70 -12.41
N CYS A 67 -15.96 18.62 -12.07
CA CYS A 67 -14.51 18.64 -11.95
C CYS A 67 -13.85 18.62 -13.33
N LYS A 68 -13.31 19.76 -13.75
CA LYS A 68 -12.68 19.95 -15.05
C LYS A 68 -11.32 19.25 -15.16
N TYR A 69 -10.53 19.30 -14.11
CA TYR A 69 -9.16 18.77 -14.12
C TYR A 69 -9.08 17.49 -13.27
N ARG A 70 -8.75 16.40 -13.93
CA ARG A 70 -8.64 15.08 -13.30
C ARG A 70 -7.26 14.51 -13.56
N ILE A 71 -6.44 14.40 -12.52
CA ILE A 71 -5.04 14.01 -12.64
C ILE A 71 -4.81 12.77 -11.77
N GLY A 72 -4.45 11.66 -12.40
CA GLY A 72 -4.08 10.42 -11.73
C GLY A 72 -2.56 10.28 -11.70
N LEU A 73 -2.00 9.99 -10.53
CA LEU A 73 -0.57 9.73 -10.34
C LEU A 73 -0.38 8.28 -9.91
N THR A 74 0.56 7.58 -10.51
CA THR A 74 0.92 6.22 -10.08
C THR A 74 2.36 5.88 -10.48
N GLY A 75 3.06 5.17 -9.62
CA GLY A 75 4.38 4.61 -9.91
C GLY A 75 4.30 3.26 -10.64
N THR A 76 3.15 2.59 -10.56
CA THR A 76 2.91 1.26 -11.15
C THR A 76 1.59 1.25 -11.88
N LEU A 77 1.64 0.95 -13.17
CA LEU A 77 0.43 0.67 -13.95
C LEU A 77 0.50 -0.81 -14.34
N ASP A 78 -0.39 -1.63 -13.78
CA ASP A 78 -0.46 -3.05 -14.13
C ASP A 78 -0.91 -3.20 -15.60
N GLY A 79 -0.34 -4.20 -16.28
CA GLY A 79 -0.52 -4.40 -17.72
C GLY A 79 -1.89 -4.90 -18.16
N ALA A 80 -2.88 -4.97 -17.27
CA ALA A 80 -4.22 -5.42 -17.64
C ALA A 80 -4.95 -4.34 -18.46
N HIS A 81 -5.19 -4.62 -19.73
CA HIS A 81 -5.83 -3.69 -20.68
C HIS A 81 -7.15 -3.13 -20.19
N THR A 82 -7.99 -3.96 -19.56
CA THR A 82 -9.29 -3.52 -19.01
C THR A 82 -9.13 -2.44 -17.94
N HIS A 83 -8.14 -2.57 -17.06
CA HIS A 83 -7.88 -1.58 -16.01
C HIS A 83 -7.36 -0.27 -16.59
N LYS A 84 -6.55 -0.34 -17.65
CA LYS A 84 -6.06 0.85 -18.36
C LYS A 84 -7.23 1.66 -18.93
N LEU A 85 -8.19 1.02 -19.60
CA LEU A 85 -9.37 1.69 -20.17
C LEU A 85 -10.21 2.40 -19.09
N VAL A 86 -10.40 1.78 -17.92
CA VAL A 86 -11.09 2.42 -16.78
C VAL A 86 -10.34 3.68 -16.33
N LEU A 87 -9.03 3.59 -16.16
CA LEU A 87 -8.22 4.72 -15.73
C LEU A 87 -8.18 5.85 -16.76
N GLU A 88 -8.09 5.52 -18.05
CA GLU A 88 -8.18 6.50 -19.14
C GLU A 88 -9.55 7.17 -19.19
N GLY A 89 -10.63 6.46 -18.91
CA GLY A 89 -11.97 7.03 -18.78
C GLY A 89 -12.12 7.99 -17.60
N LEU A 90 -11.40 7.77 -16.50
CA LEU A 90 -11.48 8.59 -15.30
C LEU A 90 -10.54 9.80 -15.32
N PHE A 91 -9.33 9.65 -15.89
CA PHE A 91 -8.24 10.63 -15.79
C PHE A 91 -7.71 11.11 -17.16
N GLY A 92 -8.09 10.45 -18.25
CA GLY A 92 -7.55 10.74 -19.58
C GLY A 92 -6.33 9.90 -19.95
N ALA A 93 -5.68 10.24 -21.04
CA ALA A 93 -4.58 9.47 -21.61
C ALA A 93 -3.39 9.31 -20.65
N VAL A 94 -2.80 8.11 -20.64
CA VAL A 94 -1.65 7.79 -19.81
C VAL A 94 -0.37 8.39 -20.39
N ASN A 95 0.30 9.23 -19.61
CA ASN A 95 1.59 9.82 -19.92
C ASN A 95 2.69 9.22 -19.05
N LYS A 96 3.66 8.53 -19.66
CA LYS A 96 4.80 7.96 -18.97
C LYS A 96 5.92 8.99 -18.81
N VAL A 97 6.04 9.58 -17.64
CA VAL A 97 7.02 10.63 -17.33
C VAL A 97 8.44 10.07 -17.25
N THR A 98 8.63 8.93 -16.55
CA THR A 98 9.96 8.31 -16.36
C THR A 98 9.84 6.82 -16.05
N THR A 99 10.97 6.14 -15.91
CA THR A 99 11.04 4.74 -15.47
C THR A 99 11.98 4.62 -14.26
N THR A 100 11.74 3.64 -13.42
CA THR A 100 12.61 3.32 -12.28
C THR A 100 14.07 3.15 -12.72
N LYS A 101 14.30 2.45 -13.86
CA LYS A 101 15.64 2.27 -14.41
C LYS A 101 16.32 3.60 -14.73
N LYS A 102 15.63 4.50 -15.45
CA LYS A 102 16.16 5.84 -15.76
C LYS A 102 16.51 6.66 -14.51
N LEU A 103 15.72 6.51 -13.43
CA LEU A 103 15.99 7.20 -12.17
C LEU A 103 17.19 6.58 -11.43
N MET A 104 17.37 5.26 -11.48
CA MET A 104 18.57 4.59 -10.96
C MET A 104 19.81 5.00 -11.75
N ASP A 105 19.76 4.99 -13.08
CA ASP A 105 20.88 5.38 -13.95
C ASP A 105 21.30 6.84 -13.68
N LYS A 106 20.34 7.71 -13.35
CA LYS A 106 20.61 9.11 -12.95
C LYS A 106 21.01 9.26 -11.47
N LYS A 107 21.18 8.17 -10.72
CA LYS A 107 21.48 8.17 -9.28
C LYS A 107 20.45 8.93 -8.42
N GLN A 108 19.23 9.10 -8.91
CA GLN A 108 18.10 9.70 -8.19
C GLN A 108 17.35 8.68 -7.32
N LEU A 109 17.52 7.39 -7.61
CA LEU A 109 17.08 6.27 -6.80
C LEU A 109 18.25 5.36 -6.47
N SER A 110 18.20 4.75 -5.29
CA SER A 110 19.15 3.73 -4.88
C SER A 110 19.02 2.48 -5.75
N ASN A 111 20.13 1.76 -5.94
CA ASN A 111 20.08 0.45 -6.58
C ASN A 111 19.24 -0.52 -5.74
N LEU A 112 18.33 -1.23 -6.40
CA LEU A 112 17.49 -2.25 -5.78
C LEU A 112 17.91 -3.63 -6.30
N ALA A 113 18.26 -4.53 -5.39
CA ALA A 113 18.42 -5.95 -5.68
C ALA A 113 17.35 -6.75 -4.94
N VAL A 114 16.52 -7.48 -5.68
CA VAL A 114 15.48 -8.36 -5.10
C VAL A 114 16.04 -9.77 -5.01
N ARG A 115 16.01 -10.36 -3.81
CA ARG A 115 16.41 -11.75 -3.55
C ARG A 115 15.21 -12.51 -3.00
N CYS A 116 14.66 -13.45 -3.78
CA CYS A 116 13.57 -14.30 -3.36
C CYS A 116 14.12 -15.53 -2.63
N LEU A 117 13.81 -15.66 -1.35
CA LEU A 117 14.18 -16.80 -0.51
C LEU A 117 12.97 -17.74 -0.42
N ILE A 118 13.09 -18.93 -0.99
CA ILE A 118 12.02 -19.93 -1.01
C ILE A 118 12.25 -20.90 0.16
N LEU A 119 11.37 -20.87 1.16
CA LEU A 119 11.38 -21.82 2.27
C LEU A 119 10.50 -23.02 1.91
N LYS A 120 11.13 -24.18 1.83
CA LYS A 120 10.41 -25.45 1.57
C LYS A 120 9.87 -26.02 2.88
N HIS A 121 8.64 -26.47 2.85
CA HIS A 121 8.00 -27.25 3.91
C HIS A 121 8.03 -28.73 3.56
N SER A 122 7.89 -29.61 4.56
CA SER A 122 7.80 -31.05 4.31
C SER A 122 6.49 -31.39 3.57
N ASP A 123 6.53 -32.44 2.75
CA ASP A 123 5.34 -32.91 2.01
C ASP A 123 4.18 -33.26 2.93
N ALA A 124 4.46 -33.79 4.13
CA ALA A 124 3.46 -34.08 5.14
C ALA A 124 2.73 -32.79 5.59
N ASN A 125 3.46 -31.73 5.87
CA ASN A 125 2.89 -30.45 6.26
C ASN A 125 2.11 -29.81 5.11
N CYS A 126 2.63 -29.89 3.88
CA CYS A 126 1.94 -29.39 2.70
C CYS A 126 0.59 -30.11 2.49
N LYS A 127 0.57 -31.44 2.61
CA LYS A 127 -0.67 -32.24 2.50
C LYS A 127 -1.67 -31.93 3.61
N MET A 128 -1.20 -31.74 4.84
CA MET A 128 -2.07 -31.39 5.97
C MET A 128 -2.78 -30.05 5.73
N VAL A 129 -2.06 -29.06 5.25
CA VAL A 129 -2.58 -27.70 5.07
C VAL A 129 -3.42 -27.56 3.80
N SER A 130 -3.07 -28.27 2.72
CA SER A 130 -3.80 -28.22 1.43
C SER A 130 -5.25 -28.68 1.52
N ASN A 131 -5.60 -29.50 2.51
CA ASN A 131 -6.96 -29.95 2.77
C ASN A 131 -7.78 -28.96 3.62
N GLY A 132 -7.16 -27.89 4.11
CA GLY A 132 -7.77 -26.85 4.92
C GLY A 132 -8.30 -25.67 4.11
N LYS A 133 -8.78 -24.66 4.81
CA LYS A 133 -9.16 -23.36 4.26
C LYS A 133 -7.93 -22.46 4.14
N TYR A 134 -8.02 -21.42 3.31
CA TYR A 134 -6.98 -20.40 3.18
C TYR A 134 -6.52 -19.83 4.55
N GLN A 135 -7.44 -19.66 5.51
CA GLN A 135 -7.09 -19.16 6.84
C GLN A 135 -6.21 -20.15 7.61
N ASP A 136 -6.43 -21.44 7.45
CA ASP A 136 -5.64 -22.50 8.11
C ASP A 136 -4.19 -22.48 7.58
N GLU A 137 -4.04 -22.24 6.26
CA GLU A 137 -2.72 -22.05 5.64
C GLU A 137 -1.99 -20.83 6.22
N ILE A 138 -2.67 -19.69 6.31
CA ILE A 138 -2.10 -18.47 6.88
C ILE A 138 -1.71 -18.70 8.34
N ASP A 139 -2.57 -19.30 9.15
CA ASP A 139 -2.31 -19.55 10.57
C ASP A 139 -1.12 -20.53 10.76
N TYR A 140 -1.01 -21.54 9.91
CA TYR A 140 0.17 -22.41 9.86
C TYR A 140 1.45 -21.64 9.54
N LEU A 141 1.44 -20.81 8.50
CA LEU A 141 2.61 -20.05 8.07
C LEU A 141 3.08 -19.07 9.13
N VAL A 142 2.18 -18.32 9.76
CA VAL A 142 2.55 -17.32 10.77
C VAL A 142 2.96 -17.93 12.11
N SER A 143 2.46 -19.13 12.44
CA SER A 143 2.82 -19.86 13.67
C SER A 143 4.06 -20.75 13.51
N SER A 144 4.55 -20.98 12.29
CA SER A 144 5.69 -21.85 12.02
C SER A 144 6.96 -21.38 12.71
N LYS A 145 7.40 -22.11 13.75
CA LYS A 145 8.61 -21.81 14.52
C LYS A 145 9.86 -21.80 13.64
N SER A 146 10.00 -22.75 12.72
CA SER A 146 11.16 -22.84 11.82
C SER A 146 11.26 -21.62 10.92
N ARG A 147 10.15 -21.20 10.31
CA ARG A 147 10.06 -20.00 9.48
C ARG A 147 10.37 -18.74 10.29
N ASN A 148 9.77 -18.58 11.46
CA ASN A 148 9.97 -17.41 12.29
C ASN A 148 11.41 -17.31 12.81
N ASN A 149 12.03 -18.44 13.17
CA ASN A 149 13.46 -18.51 13.53
C ASN A 149 14.36 -18.16 12.34
N PHE A 150 14.02 -18.61 11.14
CA PHE A 150 14.75 -18.22 9.93
C PHE A 150 14.70 -16.71 9.71
N ILE A 151 13.51 -16.08 9.80
CA ILE A 151 13.34 -14.63 9.65
C ILE A 151 14.15 -13.89 10.73
N ARG A 152 14.07 -14.32 11.99
CA ARG A 152 14.86 -13.77 13.09
C ARG A 152 16.36 -13.82 12.80
N ASN A 153 16.86 -14.99 12.42
CA ASN A 153 18.29 -15.18 12.16
C ASN A 153 18.76 -14.37 10.96
N LEU A 154 17.93 -14.26 9.92
CA LEU A 154 18.22 -13.42 8.76
C LEU A 154 18.29 -11.95 9.17
N ALA A 155 17.29 -11.45 9.91
CA ALA A 155 17.24 -10.07 10.37
C ALA A 155 18.48 -9.67 11.19
N LEU A 156 18.94 -10.57 12.08
CA LEU A 156 20.10 -10.32 12.93
C LEU A 156 21.45 -10.43 12.18
N LYS A 157 21.48 -11.13 11.04
CA LYS A 157 22.69 -11.26 10.20
C LYS A 157 22.84 -10.13 9.20
N LEU A 158 21.77 -9.44 8.84
CA LEU A 158 21.83 -8.32 7.90
C LEU A 158 22.59 -7.15 8.52
N LYS A 159 23.47 -6.54 7.74
CA LYS A 159 24.19 -5.33 8.13
C LYS A 159 23.40 -4.09 7.73
N GLY A 160 23.31 -3.11 8.62
CA GLY A 160 22.61 -1.86 8.39
C GLY A 160 21.14 -1.88 8.85
N ASN A 161 20.39 -0.87 8.44
CA ASN A 161 18.98 -0.73 8.82
C ASN A 161 18.14 -1.80 8.13
N THR A 162 17.37 -2.56 8.90
CA THR A 162 16.52 -3.64 8.39
C THR A 162 15.06 -3.35 8.70
N LEU A 163 14.20 -3.34 7.67
CA LEU A 163 12.76 -3.21 7.82
C LEU A 163 12.10 -4.56 7.53
N ILE A 164 11.31 -5.05 8.48
CA ILE A 164 10.52 -6.29 8.34
C ILE A 164 9.06 -5.90 8.14
N LEU A 165 8.51 -6.23 6.97
CA LEU A 165 7.10 -6.00 6.66
C LEU A 165 6.27 -7.26 6.97
N PHE A 166 5.14 -7.06 7.62
CA PHE A 166 4.18 -8.11 7.96
C PHE A 166 2.75 -7.58 7.87
N GLN A 167 1.78 -8.45 7.65
CA GLN A 167 0.38 -8.08 7.51
C GLN A 167 -0.39 -8.22 8.84
N LEU A 168 -0.14 -9.29 9.59
CA LEU A 168 -0.89 -9.63 10.81
C LEU A 168 -0.12 -9.15 12.06
N VAL A 169 -0.55 -8.03 12.63
CA VAL A 169 0.13 -7.40 13.77
C VAL A 169 0.12 -8.33 15.00
N GLU A 170 -1.06 -8.75 15.44
CA GLU A 170 -1.21 -9.54 16.67
C GLU A 170 -0.66 -10.96 16.53
N LYS A 171 -1.05 -11.66 15.46
CA LYS A 171 -0.70 -13.07 15.26
C LYS A 171 0.76 -13.29 14.85
N HIS A 172 1.40 -12.30 14.18
CA HIS A 172 2.72 -12.48 13.59
C HIS A 172 3.72 -11.41 13.98
N GLY A 173 3.40 -10.13 13.77
CA GLY A 173 4.33 -9.02 13.99
C GLY A 173 4.85 -8.94 15.43
N LYS A 174 3.97 -9.00 16.42
CA LYS A 174 4.36 -8.98 17.85
C LYS A 174 5.25 -10.16 18.23
N ASN A 175 4.93 -11.35 17.72
CA ASN A 175 5.76 -12.54 17.96
C ASN A 175 7.14 -12.41 17.33
N LEU A 176 7.24 -11.98 16.07
CA LEU A 176 8.52 -11.74 15.41
C LEU A 176 9.35 -10.70 16.13
N HIS A 177 8.75 -9.58 16.53
CA HIS A 177 9.44 -8.54 17.29
C HIS A 177 10.04 -9.11 18.57
N LYS A 178 9.26 -9.85 19.36
CA LYS A 178 9.70 -10.46 20.62
C LYS A 178 10.88 -11.39 20.41
N ILE A 179 10.78 -12.38 19.52
CA ILE A 179 11.86 -13.37 19.33
C ILE A 179 13.14 -12.76 18.73
N ILE A 180 13.04 -11.66 17.98
CA ILE A 180 14.19 -10.93 17.48
C ILE A 180 14.85 -10.13 18.60
N GLN A 181 14.06 -9.45 19.44
CA GLN A 181 14.54 -8.68 20.56
C GLN A 181 15.24 -9.58 21.60
N ASP A 182 14.58 -10.66 22.02
CA ASP A 182 15.14 -11.62 22.98
C ASP A 182 16.50 -12.15 22.52
N LYS A 183 16.60 -12.51 21.22
CA LYS A 183 17.87 -13.02 20.67
C LYS A 183 18.93 -11.93 20.47
N ALA A 184 18.54 -10.70 20.18
CA ALA A 184 19.48 -9.58 20.12
C ALA A 184 20.09 -9.25 21.50
N GLU A 185 19.29 -9.37 22.57
CA GLU A 185 19.77 -9.17 23.95
C GLU A 185 20.69 -10.29 24.41
N GLU A 186 20.39 -11.56 24.06
CA GLU A 186 21.31 -12.68 24.30
C GLU A 186 22.68 -12.49 23.65
N ASN A 187 22.71 -11.97 22.42
CA ASN A 187 23.95 -11.75 21.66
C ASN A 187 24.79 -10.57 22.16
N ARG A 188 24.23 -9.72 23.05
CA ARG A 188 24.93 -8.58 23.66
C ARG A 188 25.61 -8.93 25.01
N LYS A 189 25.23 -10.06 25.62
CA LYS A 189 25.84 -10.63 26.81
C LYS A 189 27.05 -11.49 26.45
#